data_7919ad2cdc9af44f44b0654beb8d206d
#
_entry.id   7919ad2cdc9af44f44b0654beb8d206d
#
_cell.length_a   1.000
_cell.length_b   1.000
_cell.length_c   1.000
_cell.angle_alpha   90.00
_cell.angle_beta   90.00
_cell.angle_gamma   90.00
#
_symmetry.space_group_name_H-M   'P 1'
#
loop_
_entity.id
_entity.type
_entity.pdbx_description
1 polymer ?
#
loop_
_entity_poly.entity_id
_entity_poly.type
_entity_poly.pdbx_seq_one_letter_code
_entity_poly.pdbx_strand_id
1 'polypeptide(L)'
;MKTTAILPALLALPLCGCAQETASTDPATMNTTGKALVAYFSATGTTKGVAERLAAAIGADFFEIVPEKTYTAADLDWRDKKSRSSVEMADRASRPAIAGATPDLAGYSTVYVGFPIWWYREPSIVDTFVESNAAALAGKTVVPFATSGSSGMGDSAKNLQALAPEAKVADGRRFRADVSAEDLKAWAAGF
;
A
#
# COMPACT_ATOMS: atom_id res chain seq x y z
N MET A 1 73.50 -53.03 41.82
CA MET A 1 72.73 -53.02 40.60
C MET A 1 72.06 -51.68 40.58
N LYS A 2 72.34 -50.85 39.61
CA LYS A 2 72.04 -49.43 39.58
C LYS A 2 70.81 -49.22 38.70
N THR A 3 69.76 -48.66 39.26
CA THR A 3 68.55 -48.33 38.53
C THR A 3 68.50 -46.81 38.32
N THR A 4 68.61 -46.38 37.08
CA THR A 4 68.56 -44.98 36.66
C THR A 4 67.13 -44.58 36.45
N ALA A 5 66.65 -43.57 37.18
CA ALA A 5 65.33 -42.98 36.98
C ALA A 5 65.42 -41.83 35.97
N ILE A 6 64.64 -41.89 34.93
CA ILE A 6 64.50 -40.85 33.93
C ILE A 6 63.19 -40.08 34.22
N LEU A 7 63.33 -38.76 34.41
CA LEU A 7 62.28 -37.81 34.68
C LEU A 7 61.70 -37.28 33.32
N PRO A 8 60.42 -37.33 33.03
CA PRO A 8 59.92 -36.68 31.85
C PRO A 8 59.56 -35.18 32.13
N ALA A 9 60.09 -34.34 31.27
CA ALA A 9 59.79 -32.91 31.25
C ALA A 9 58.36 -32.64 30.95
N LEU A 10 57.65 -31.87 31.78
CA LEU A 10 56.29 -31.40 31.58
C LEU A 10 56.30 -30.19 30.65
N LEU A 11 55.84 -30.38 29.42
CA LEU A 11 55.71 -29.31 28.45
C LEU A 11 54.32 -28.63 28.69
N ALA A 12 54.35 -27.41 29.22
CA ALA A 12 53.12 -26.57 29.38
C ALA A 12 52.76 -25.94 28.06
N LEU A 13 51.59 -26.34 27.51
CA LEU A 13 50.93 -25.67 26.38
C LEU A 13 50.10 -24.50 26.90
N PRO A 14 50.17 -23.30 26.29
CA PRO A 14 49.26 -22.23 26.62
C PRO A 14 47.83 -22.52 26.06
N LEU A 15 46.83 -22.50 26.92
CA LEU A 15 45.41 -22.46 26.52
C LEU A 15 45.16 -21.12 25.82
N CYS A 16 45.02 -21.21 24.51
CA CYS A 16 44.43 -20.13 23.73
C CYS A 16 42.92 -20.09 24.04
N GLY A 17 42.52 -19.16 24.88
CA GLY A 17 41.10 -18.90 25.15
C GLY A 17 40.46 -18.30 23.89
N CYS A 18 39.71 -19.13 23.14
CA CYS A 18 38.75 -18.64 22.19
C CYS A 18 37.62 -17.95 22.96
N ALA A 19 37.66 -16.64 22.99
CA ALA A 19 36.50 -15.85 23.34
C ALA A 19 35.43 -16.14 22.28
N GLN A 20 34.40 -16.88 22.67
CA GLN A 20 33.20 -17.10 21.90
C GLN A 20 32.41 -15.79 21.96
N GLU A 21 32.56 -14.97 20.92
CA GLU A 21 31.61 -13.88 20.67
C GLU A 21 30.25 -14.51 20.48
N THR A 22 29.41 -14.41 21.50
CA THR A 22 27.98 -14.63 21.36
C THR A 22 27.46 -13.51 20.47
N ALA A 23 27.32 -13.80 19.19
CA ALA A 23 26.56 -12.96 18.29
C ALA A 23 25.17 -12.86 18.89
N SER A 24 24.84 -11.70 19.45
CA SER A 24 23.50 -11.28 19.73
C SER A 24 22.76 -11.28 18.40
N THR A 25 21.98 -12.32 18.17
CA THR A 25 20.99 -12.34 17.09
C THR A 25 19.83 -11.49 17.60
N ASP A 26 19.94 -10.17 17.47
CA ASP A 26 18.75 -9.34 17.42
C ASP A 26 17.87 -9.94 16.32
N PRO A 27 16.58 -10.22 16.61
CA PRO A 27 15.65 -10.47 15.54
C PRO A 27 15.51 -9.16 14.78
N ALA A 28 16.43 -8.92 13.82
CA ALA A 28 16.24 -7.90 12.81
C ALA A 28 14.82 -8.09 12.30
N THR A 29 13.98 -7.14 12.61
CA THR A 29 12.70 -6.92 11.99
C THR A 29 12.91 -7.18 10.51
N MET A 30 12.53 -8.38 10.04
CA MET A 30 12.45 -8.66 8.62
C MET A 30 11.34 -7.73 8.12
N ASN A 31 11.77 -6.54 7.71
CA ASN A 31 10.99 -5.69 6.84
C ASN A 31 10.88 -6.51 5.55
N THR A 32 9.91 -7.41 5.50
CA THR A 32 9.45 -8.03 4.27
C THR A 32 8.87 -6.89 3.46
N THR A 33 9.75 -6.18 2.77
CA THR A 33 9.37 -5.19 1.77
C THR A 33 8.76 -5.98 0.62
N GLY A 34 7.52 -6.45 0.86
CA GLY A 34 6.73 -7.07 -0.18
C GLY A 34 6.52 -6.02 -1.27
N LYS A 35 6.37 -6.49 -2.50
CA LYS A 35 6.10 -5.64 -3.65
C LYS A 35 4.88 -4.76 -3.36
N ALA A 36 4.95 -3.49 -3.77
CA ALA A 36 3.83 -2.56 -3.64
C ALA A 36 3.11 -2.38 -4.99
N LEU A 37 1.79 -2.19 -4.94
CA LEU A 37 0.96 -1.82 -6.08
C LEU A 37 0.34 -0.45 -5.81
N VAL A 38 0.33 0.43 -6.81
CA VAL A 38 -0.45 1.66 -6.82
C VAL A 38 -1.63 1.48 -7.78
N ALA A 39 -2.79 1.13 -7.22
CA ALA A 39 -4.07 1.09 -7.94
C ALA A 39 -4.76 2.44 -7.81
N TYR A 40 -5.33 2.97 -8.91
CA TYR A 40 -5.97 4.28 -8.85
C TYR A 40 -7.14 4.41 -9.83
N PHE A 41 -8.10 5.24 -9.46
CA PHE A 41 -9.12 5.77 -10.35
C PHE A 41 -8.90 7.27 -10.59
N SER A 42 -9.04 7.71 -11.84
CA SER A 42 -8.90 9.13 -12.19
C SER A 42 -9.82 9.50 -13.35
N ALA A 43 -10.85 10.30 -13.09
CA ALA A 43 -11.78 10.74 -14.12
C ALA A 43 -11.24 11.88 -15.00
N THR A 44 -10.31 12.70 -14.46
CA THR A 44 -9.80 13.93 -15.11
C THR A 44 -8.27 13.98 -15.22
N GLY A 45 -7.57 12.90 -14.88
CA GLY A 45 -6.11 12.82 -14.92
C GLY A 45 -5.38 13.33 -13.67
N THR A 46 -6.05 14.06 -12.77
CA THR A 46 -5.39 14.63 -11.58
C THR A 46 -4.83 13.56 -10.65
N THR A 47 -5.65 12.58 -10.28
CA THR A 47 -5.21 11.46 -9.43
C THR A 47 -4.16 10.62 -10.13
N LYS A 48 -4.31 10.40 -11.45
CA LYS A 48 -3.32 9.69 -12.28
C LYS A 48 -1.93 10.29 -12.10
N GLY A 49 -1.77 11.59 -12.27
CA GLY A 49 -0.47 12.25 -12.13
C GLY A 49 0.16 12.10 -10.74
N VAL A 50 -0.64 12.05 -9.67
CA VAL A 50 -0.13 11.78 -8.30
C VAL A 50 0.24 10.30 -8.16
N ALA A 51 -0.59 9.39 -8.67
CA ALA A 51 -0.36 7.94 -8.63
C ALA A 51 0.92 7.54 -9.39
N GLU A 52 1.15 8.11 -10.58
CA GLU A 52 2.39 7.90 -11.37
C GLU A 52 3.63 8.35 -10.61
N ARG A 53 3.59 9.54 -10.00
CA ARG A 53 4.70 10.04 -9.18
C ARG A 53 4.96 9.17 -7.96
N LEU A 54 3.90 8.72 -7.27
CA LEU A 54 4.03 7.81 -6.14
C LEU A 54 4.67 6.49 -6.56
N ALA A 55 4.13 5.84 -7.60
CA ALA A 55 4.65 4.57 -8.09
C ALA A 55 6.13 4.68 -8.49
N ALA A 56 6.51 5.73 -9.23
CA ALA A 56 7.90 5.99 -9.59
C ALA A 56 8.80 6.24 -8.38
N ALA A 57 8.31 6.99 -7.37
CA ALA A 57 9.09 7.36 -6.20
C ALA A 57 9.42 6.16 -5.28
N ILE A 58 8.54 5.14 -5.26
CA ILE A 58 8.70 3.96 -4.39
C ILE A 58 9.01 2.68 -5.16
N GLY A 59 9.12 2.73 -6.50
CA GLY A 59 9.36 1.54 -7.33
C GLY A 59 8.21 0.54 -7.32
N ALA A 60 6.95 1.02 -7.19
CA ALA A 60 5.77 0.18 -7.16
C ALA A 60 5.24 -0.11 -8.56
N ASP A 61 4.53 -1.22 -8.69
CA ASP A 61 3.72 -1.49 -9.88
C ASP A 61 2.52 -0.53 -9.92
N PHE A 62 1.90 -0.42 -11.10
CA PHE A 62 0.91 0.58 -11.39
C PHE A 62 -0.31 -0.03 -12.09
N PHE A 63 -1.51 0.29 -11.61
CA PHE A 63 -2.76 -0.23 -12.16
C PHE A 63 -3.84 0.85 -12.20
N GLU A 64 -4.43 1.08 -13.36
CA GLU A 64 -5.57 2.00 -13.52
C GLU A 64 -6.89 1.26 -13.36
N ILE A 65 -7.72 1.70 -12.44
CA ILE A 65 -9.11 1.25 -12.28
C ILE A 65 -9.93 1.95 -13.35
N VAL A 66 -10.12 1.29 -14.48
CA VAL A 66 -10.83 1.85 -15.64
C VAL A 66 -12.30 1.50 -15.55
N PRO A 67 -13.24 2.48 -15.55
CA PRO A 67 -14.66 2.17 -15.61
C PRO A 67 -15.02 1.55 -16.97
N GLU A 68 -15.87 0.53 -17.00
CA GLU A 68 -16.36 -0.07 -18.25
C GLU A 68 -17.01 1.00 -19.14
N LYS A 69 -17.75 1.92 -18.56
CA LYS A 69 -18.28 3.09 -19.23
C LYS A 69 -17.56 4.33 -18.73
N THR A 70 -16.72 4.92 -19.58
CA THR A 70 -15.98 6.15 -19.28
C THR A 70 -16.90 7.29 -18.86
N TYR A 71 -16.50 8.09 -17.87
CA TYR A 71 -17.24 9.28 -17.46
C TYR A 71 -17.03 10.41 -18.46
N THR A 72 -18.13 10.96 -18.97
CA THR A 72 -18.14 12.18 -19.78
C THR A 72 -18.13 13.42 -18.88
N ALA A 73 -17.93 14.61 -19.46
CA ALA A 73 -18.06 15.86 -18.72
C ALA A 73 -19.45 16.04 -18.09
N ALA A 74 -20.51 15.61 -18.79
CA ALA A 74 -21.88 15.64 -18.27
C ALA A 74 -22.05 14.65 -17.09
N ASP A 75 -21.45 13.47 -17.15
CA ASP A 75 -21.48 12.49 -16.06
C ASP A 75 -20.78 13.02 -14.78
N LEU A 76 -19.85 13.95 -14.93
CA LEU A 76 -19.07 14.54 -13.84
C LEU A 76 -19.64 15.86 -13.32
N ASP A 77 -20.75 16.37 -13.87
CA ASP A 77 -21.36 17.60 -13.37
C ASP A 77 -22.01 17.38 -11.99
N TRP A 78 -21.25 17.66 -10.95
CA TRP A 78 -21.69 17.53 -9.55
C TRP A 78 -22.86 18.46 -9.17
N ARG A 79 -23.18 19.46 -9.99
CA ARG A 79 -24.32 20.37 -9.80
C ARG A 79 -25.64 19.75 -10.29
N ASP A 80 -25.53 18.86 -11.27
CA ASP A 80 -26.69 18.11 -11.75
C ASP A 80 -26.88 16.85 -10.88
N LYS A 81 -27.97 16.84 -10.11
CA LYS A 81 -28.35 15.68 -9.27
C LYS A 81 -28.65 14.42 -10.09
N LYS A 82 -28.87 14.56 -11.41
CA LYS A 82 -29.13 13.45 -12.32
C LYS A 82 -27.89 12.99 -13.08
N SER A 83 -26.77 13.70 -12.93
CA SER A 83 -25.50 13.24 -13.51
C SER A 83 -25.15 11.87 -12.96
N ARG A 84 -24.44 11.07 -13.75
CA ARG A 84 -24.04 9.72 -13.36
C ARG A 84 -23.29 9.69 -12.04
N SER A 85 -22.30 10.56 -11.87
CA SER A 85 -21.54 10.64 -10.62
C SER A 85 -22.42 11.02 -9.42
N SER A 86 -23.38 11.97 -9.59
CA SER A 86 -24.32 12.34 -8.53
C SER A 86 -25.22 11.16 -8.11
N VAL A 87 -25.75 10.41 -9.07
CA VAL A 87 -26.60 9.24 -8.83
C VAL A 87 -25.80 8.12 -8.13
N GLU A 88 -24.61 7.79 -8.64
CA GLU A 88 -23.73 6.77 -8.06
C GLU A 88 -23.32 7.12 -6.63
N MET A 89 -23.01 8.40 -6.37
CA MET A 89 -22.59 8.83 -5.04
C MET A 89 -23.73 8.95 -4.03
N ALA A 90 -24.97 9.14 -4.50
CA ALA A 90 -26.16 9.14 -3.65
C ALA A 90 -26.54 7.73 -3.18
N ASP A 91 -26.21 6.70 -3.95
CA ASP A 91 -26.47 5.30 -3.62
C ASP A 91 -25.18 4.62 -3.10
N ARG A 92 -25.15 4.28 -1.81
CA ARG A 92 -24.02 3.57 -1.20
C ARG A 92 -23.85 2.14 -1.70
N ALA A 93 -24.85 1.54 -2.27
CA ALA A 93 -24.81 0.22 -2.89
C ALA A 93 -24.35 0.26 -4.36
N SER A 94 -24.17 1.46 -4.93
CA SER A 94 -23.69 1.59 -6.32
C SER A 94 -22.34 0.94 -6.51
N ARG A 95 -22.20 0.09 -7.55
CA ARG A 95 -20.98 -0.61 -7.93
C ARG A 95 -20.78 -0.50 -9.43
N PRO A 96 -20.25 0.64 -9.93
CA PRO A 96 -19.92 0.79 -11.35
C PRO A 96 -18.95 -0.30 -11.81
N ALA A 97 -19.23 -0.91 -12.97
CA ALA A 97 -18.39 -1.97 -13.50
C ALA A 97 -17.00 -1.46 -13.91
N ILE A 98 -15.99 -2.29 -13.68
CA ILE A 98 -14.59 -2.06 -14.03
C ILE A 98 -14.28 -2.81 -15.32
N ALA A 99 -13.62 -2.15 -16.27
CA ALA A 99 -13.19 -2.75 -17.53
C ALA A 99 -11.98 -3.67 -17.32
N GLY A 100 -11.99 -4.82 -17.99
CA GLY A 100 -10.88 -5.76 -17.98
C GLY A 100 -10.74 -6.56 -16.68
N ALA A 101 -9.63 -7.27 -16.57
CA ALA A 101 -9.31 -8.06 -15.39
C ALA A 101 -8.59 -7.20 -14.35
N THR A 102 -8.92 -7.42 -13.07
CA THR A 102 -8.15 -6.85 -11.96
C THR A 102 -6.77 -7.55 -11.87
N PRO A 103 -5.73 -6.87 -11.35
CA PRO A 103 -4.40 -7.47 -11.23
C PRO A 103 -4.43 -8.61 -10.22
N ASP A 104 -3.56 -9.61 -10.42
CA ASP A 104 -3.30 -10.60 -9.38
C ASP A 104 -2.57 -9.92 -8.21
N LEU A 105 -3.23 -9.89 -7.05
CA LEU A 105 -2.72 -9.25 -5.85
C LEU A 105 -1.82 -10.16 -5.00
N ALA A 106 -1.65 -11.43 -5.35
CA ALA A 106 -0.92 -12.40 -4.52
C ALA A 106 0.52 -11.96 -4.21
N GLY A 107 1.19 -11.30 -5.17
CA GLY A 107 2.58 -10.86 -5.03
C GLY A 107 2.80 -9.56 -4.26
N TYR A 108 1.74 -8.89 -3.80
CA TYR A 108 1.84 -7.59 -3.13
C TYR A 108 1.57 -7.71 -1.63
N SER A 109 2.33 -6.99 -0.82
CA SER A 109 2.09 -6.81 0.61
C SER A 109 1.35 -5.52 0.91
N THR A 110 1.58 -4.49 0.09
CA THR A 110 0.97 -3.17 0.24
C THR A 110 0.28 -2.75 -1.06
N VAL A 111 -0.97 -2.31 -0.95
CA VAL A 111 -1.77 -1.80 -2.07
C VAL A 111 -2.19 -0.36 -1.76
N TYR A 112 -1.59 0.58 -2.46
CA TYR A 112 -2.02 1.98 -2.43
C TYR A 112 -3.25 2.13 -3.31
N VAL A 113 -4.31 2.78 -2.81
CA VAL A 113 -5.56 2.99 -3.55
C VAL A 113 -5.81 4.47 -3.71
N GLY A 114 -5.64 4.98 -4.94
CA GLY A 114 -5.74 6.39 -5.29
C GLY A 114 -7.09 6.78 -5.91
N PHE A 115 -7.66 7.92 -5.49
CA PHE A 115 -8.93 8.39 -6.02
C PHE A 115 -9.13 9.92 -5.85
N PRO A 116 -9.99 10.55 -6.67
CA PRO A 116 -10.47 11.89 -6.38
C PRO A 116 -11.52 11.86 -5.26
N ILE A 117 -11.60 12.89 -4.41
CA ILE A 117 -12.70 12.98 -3.44
C ILE A 117 -13.97 13.44 -4.16
N TRP A 118 -15.01 12.60 -4.11
CA TRP A 118 -16.36 12.90 -4.56
C TRP A 118 -17.32 12.87 -3.36
N TRP A 119 -18.12 13.91 -3.15
CA TRP A 119 -19.05 14.02 -2.01
C TRP A 119 -18.43 13.59 -0.67
N TYR A 120 -17.21 14.11 -0.40
CA TYR A 120 -16.45 13.87 0.84
C TYR A 120 -16.00 12.42 1.09
N ARG A 121 -15.99 11.56 0.07
CA ARG A 121 -15.53 10.17 0.16
C ARG A 121 -14.92 9.67 -1.16
N GLU A 122 -14.51 8.41 -1.19
CA GLU A 122 -14.10 7.67 -2.38
C GLU A 122 -15.25 7.52 -3.37
N PRO A 123 -15.01 7.54 -4.69
CA PRO A 123 -16.00 7.20 -5.71
C PRO A 123 -16.44 5.75 -5.64
N SER A 124 -17.71 5.47 -5.97
CA SER A 124 -18.29 4.11 -5.88
C SER A 124 -17.56 3.05 -6.73
N ILE A 125 -16.83 3.44 -7.77
CA ILE A 125 -15.99 2.50 -8.54
C ILE A 125 -14.79 2.01 -7.74
N VAL A 126 -14.30 2.80 -6.78
CA VAL A 126 -13.23 2.38 -5.84
C VAL A 126 -13.79 1.36 -4.86
N ASP A 127 -15.05 1.55 -4.42
CA ASP A 127 -15.77 0.55 -3.62
C ASP A 127 -15.87 -0.78 -4.39
N THR A 128 -16.20 -0.73 -5.70
CA THR A 128 -16.22 -1.93 -6.56
C THR A 128 -14.87 -2.63 -6.59
N PHE A 129 -13.77 -1.89 -6.78
CA PHE A 129 -12.42 -2.47 -6.83
C PHE A 129 -12.04 -3.16 -5.51
N VAL A 130 -12.25 -2.50 -4.38
CA VAL A 130 -11.86 -3.04 -3.08
C VAL A 130 -12.72 -4.24 -2.70
N GLU A 131 -14.04 -4.16 -2.89
CA GLU A 131 -14.98 -5.25 -2.58
C GLU A 131 -14.71 -6.49 -3.44
N SER A 132 -14.52 -6.30 -4.75
CA SER A 132 -14.24 -7.41 -5.67
C SER A 132 -12.90 -8.11 -5.38
N ASN A 133 -11.97 -7.43 -4.74
CA ASN A 133 -10.66 -7.97 -4.38
C ASN A 133 -10.51 -8.24 -2.87
N ALA A 134 -11.59 -8.19 -2.09
CA ALA A 134 -11.53 -8.28 -0.62
C ALA A 134 -10.76 -9.52 -0.13
N ALA A 135 -11.03 -10.69 -0.71
CA ALA A 135 -10.34 -11.92 -0.37
C ALA A 135 -8.82 -11.87 -0.70
N ALA A 136 -8.47 -11.27 -1.84
CA ALA A 136 -7.07 -11.12 -2.24
C ALA A 136 -6.33 -10.04 -1.42
N LEU A 137 -7.06 -9.12 -0.80
CA LEU A 137 -6.54 -8.08 0.09
C LEU A 137 -6.36 -8.56 1.54
N ALA A 138 -6.87 -9.75 1.89
CA ALA A 138 -6.75 -10.29 3.25
C ALA A 138 -5.29 -10.30 3.73
N GLY A 139 -5.07 -9.77 4.94
CA GLY A 139 -3.75 -9.67 5.56
C GLY A 139 -2.81 -8.60 5.00
N LYS A 140 -3.17 -7.96 3.87
CA LYS A 140 -2.35 -6.92 3.22
C LYS A 140 -2.63 -5.54 3.83
N THR A 141 -1.65 -4.64 3.67
CA THR A 141 -1.82 -3.23 4.00
C THR A 141 -2.46 -2.50 2.81
N VAL A 142 -3.62 -1.89 3.02
CA VAL A 142 -4.29 -1.03 2.04
C VAL A 142 -4.13 0.42 2.47
N VAL A 143 -3.53 1.24 1.62
CA VAL A 143 -3.18 2.62 1.94
C VAL A 143 -3.94 3.56 1.00
N PRO A 144 -5.08 4.11 1.41
CA PRO A 144 -5.82 5.05 0.57
C PRO A 144 -5.09 6.38 0.45
N PHE A 145 -5.10 6.96 -0.75
CA PHE A 145 -4.69 8.34 -0.95
C PHE A 145 -5.67 9.04 -1.90
N ALA A 146 -5.87 10.30 -1.68
CA ALA A 146 -6.83 11.03 -2.48
C ALA A 146 -6.28 12.34 -3.03
N THR A 147 -6.88 12.80 -4.13
CA THR A 147 -6.69 14.15 -4.64
C THR A 147 -7.95 14.98 -4.46
N SER A 148 -7.78 16.19 -3.97
CA SER A 148 -8.85 17.17 -3.84
C SER A 148 -8.28 18.57 -3.71
N GLY A 149 -9.01 19.56 -4.18
CA GLY A 149 -8.67 20.97 -3.97
C GLY A 149 -8.76 21.40 -2.51
N SER A 150 -9.76 20.92 -1.77
CA SER A 150 -10.04 21.34 -0.39
C SER A 150 -10.55 20.24 0.53
N SER A 151 -11.36 19.29 0.06
CA SER A 151 -11.96 18.26 0.89
C SER A 151 -10.91 17.26 1.40
N GLY A 152 -11.02 16.86 2.67
CA GLY A 152 -10.20 15.78 3.27
C GLY A 152 -10.66 14.40 2.85
N MET A 153 -10.07 13.36 3.49
CA MET A 153 -10.38 11.94 3.23
C MET A 153 -11.80 11.54 3.64
N GLY A 154 -12.47 12.31 4.51
CA GLY A 154 -13.76 11.93 5.07
C GLY A 154 -13.73 10.54 5.72
N ASP A 155 -14.76 9.74 5.45
CA ASP A 155 -14.86 8.37 5.96
C ASP A 155 -14.24 7.30 5.03
N SER A 156 -13.46 7.70 4.02
CA SER A 156 -12.97 6.78 2.98
C SER A 156 -12.23 5.57 3.55
N ALA A 157 -11.29 5.77 4.50
CA ALA A 157 -10.56 4.64 5.09
C ALA A 157 -11.50 3.66 5.82
N LYS A 158 -12.46 4.18 6.57
CA LYS A 158 -13.47 3.39 7.28
C LYS A 158 -14.38 2.62 6.32
N ASN A 159 -14.78 3.26 5.21
CA ASN A 159 -15.59 2.61 4.19
C ASN A 159 -14.83 1.47 3.52
N LEU A 160 -13.59 1.69 3.12
CA LEU A 160 -12.74 0.67 2.51
C LEU A 160 -12.44 -0.48 3.48
N GLN A 161 -12.23 -0.20 4.78
CA GLN A 161 -12.08 -1.23 5.79
C GLN A 161 -13.34 -2.10 5.93
N ALA A 162 -14.53 -1.52 5.81
CA ALA A 162 -15.77 -2.28 5.86
C ALA A 162 -15.95 -3.21 4.64
N LEU A 163 -15.43 -2.81 3.46
CA LEU A 163 -15.48 -3.60 2.23
C LEU A 163 -14.42 -4.72 2.18
N ALA A 164 -13.29 -4.53 2.87
CA ALA A 164 -12.22 -5.52 2.97
C ALA A 164 -11.85 -5.75 4.45
N PRO A 165 -12.69 -6.43 5.23
CA PRO A 165 -12.55 -6.50 6.70
C PRO A 165 -11.28 -7.20 7.15
N GLU A 166 -10.72 -8.11 6.36
CA GLU A 166 -9.48 -8.83 6.67
C GLU A 166 -8.22 -8.10 6.20
N ALA A 167 -8.33 -7.00 5.47
CA ALA A 167 -7.22 -6.12 5.13
C ALA A 167 -6.88 -5.20 6.31
N LYS A 168 -5.69 -4.62 6.29
CA LYS A 168 -5.26 -3.56 7.22
C LYS A 168 -5.34 -2.22 6.50
N VAL A 169 -6.47 -1.54 6.62
CA VAL A 169 -6.65 -0.24 5.94
C VAL A 169 -6.10 0.88 6.81
N ALA A 170 -5.13 1.62 6.25
CA ALA A 170 -4.57 2.81 6.90
C ALA A 170 -5.51 4.02 6.75
N ASP A 171 -5.34 5.05 7.59
CA ASP A 171 -6.14 6.28 7.50
C ASP A 171 -5.98 7.02 6.16
N GLY A 172 -4.83 6.85 5.52
CA GLY A 172 -4.53 7.44 4.24
C GLY A 172 -4.22 8.94 4.30
N ARG A 173 -4.07 9.57 3.13
CA ARG A 173 -3.76 10.99 3.04
C ARG A 173 -4.32 11.64 1.77
N ARG A 174 -4.82 12.87 1.92
CA ARG A 174 -5.18 13.72 0.78
C ARG A 174 -3.96 14.52 0.31
N PHE A 175 -3.74 14.55 -1.00
CA PHE A 175 -2.68 15.33 -1.65
C PHE A 175 -3.26 16.39 -2.60
N ARG A 176 -2.48 17.42 -2.85
CA ARG A 176 -2.70 18.34 -3.96
C ARG A 176 -2.11 17.74 -5.22
N ALA A 177 -2.56 18.21 -6.38
CA ALA A 177 -2.06 17.73 -7.68
C ALA A 177 -0.55 17.96 -7.89
N ASP A 178 0.00 18.98 -7.24
CA ASP A 178 1.39 19.43 -7.33
C ASP A 178 2.33 18.86 -6.25
N VAL A 179 1.87 17.85 -5.47
CA VAL A 179 2.70 17.20 -4.45
C VAL A 179 4.00 16.65 -5.03
N SER A 180 5.12 16.85 -4.33
CA SER A 180 6.43 16.40 -4.80
C SER A 180 6.61 14.87 -4.69
N ALA A 181 7.53 14.31 -5.48
CA ALA A 181 7.89 12.89 -5.38
C ALA A 181 8.55 12.57 -4.02
N GLU A 182 9.32 13.52 -3.48
CA GLU A 182 9.98 13.42 -2.18
C GLU A 182 8.96 13.32 -1.05
N ASP A 183 7.92 14.16 -1.05
CA ASP A 183 6.85 14.13 -0.05
C ASP A 183 6.03 12.84 -0.12
N LEU A 184 5.76 12.36 -1.34
CA LEU A 184 5.07 11.08 -1.57
C LEU A 184 5.91 9.90 -1.06
N LYS A 185 7.21 9.90 -1.34
CA LYS A 185 8.14 8.87 -0.88
C LYS A 185 8.27 8.87 0.65
N ALA A 186 8.41 10.04 1.25
CA ALA A 186 8.50 10.19 2.69
C ALA A 186 7.22 9.70 3.39
N TRP A 187 6.05 10.01 2.82
CA TRP A 187 4.78 9.52 3.34
C TRP A 187 4.65 7.99 3.20
N ALA A 188 5.01 7.44 2.04
CA ALA A 188 4.89 6.02 1.79
C ALA A 188 5.85 5.16 2.63
N ALA A 189 6.96 5.72 3.13
CA ALA A 189 7.90 5.03 4.01
C ALA A 189 7.30 4.63 5.37
N GLY A 190 6.09 5.12 5.70
CA GLY A 190 5.36 4.73 6.92
C GLY A 190 4.57 3.41 6.80
N PHE A 191 4.61 2.75 5.64
CA PHE A 191 3.82 1.54 5.34
C PHE A 191 4.72 0.40 4.76
#